data_18736e190331125257fef4db1e4ada71
#
_entry.id   18736e190331125257fef4db1e4ada71
#
_cell.length_a   1.000
_cell.length_b   1.000
_cell.length_c   1.000
_cell.angle_alpha   90.00
_cell.angle_beta   90.00
_cell.angle_gamma   90.00
#
_symmetry.space_group_name_H-M   'P 1'
#
loop_
_entity.id
_entity.type
_entity.pdbx_description
1 polymer ?
#
loop_
_entity_poly.entity_id
_entity_poly.type
_entity_poly.pdbx_seq_one_letter_code
_entity_poly.pdbx_strand_id
1 'polypeptide(L)'
;MEKLNLNQVWELGQALDADRGGFGKVFLARSPEGEEVVAKLIPKAPGADREMLFDGKGKSNVVPIIDSGEHGDNWVIIMPKAQKSLRRHLQDNGGKLPRDEYVQVLTDIATALNGLDGDIVHRDLKPENVLLLNGVWHLADFGIARYAEATTAANPYTRKHAATFHYAPPEWWRGERATTKSDVFAFGVIGYEIFSGRRPFPGPDFRQQILHDAAPRLADAPPLYTSLISECLYRAAQARPTPATLVARLATISGPPLSGGLAALARQNDEEVARIAAVQLYQSQQRTEEERRSDLFGAAIDSIEVISETVLNALTAAAPAARANRGQHGSWELTLHGAKLTFDQIQATRPGPWNGDESAPFDVIAYTAIDLSISPSRNGCQGRSHALWFCDAQKAGEYGWYETAFMELAIATPQPRRAVPFALSPDDRARRALSPALDMYQLAWPFTRQEPATLDDFIERWADWLAQAAQGQLSQPTRMPERSTQGSHR
;
A
#
# COMPACT_ATOMS: atom_id res chain seq x y z
N MET A 1 -0.07 22.34 45.51
CA MET A 1 0.29 22.23 44.09
C MET A 1 1.56 21.43 44.00
N GLU A 2 1.65 20.53 43.05
CA GLU A 2 2.85 19.75 42.76
C GLU A 2 3.95 20.67 42.21
N LYS A 3 5.22 20.46 42.61
CA LYS A 3 6.34 21.28 42.13
C LYS A 3 7.22 20.47 41.22
N LEU A 4 7.53 21.03 40.05
CA LEU A 4 8.49 20.50 39.10
C LEU A 4 9.84 21.20 39.35
N ASN A 5 10.83 20.43 39.82
CA ASN A 5 12.20 20.93 40.02
C ASN A 5 13.02 20.64 38.77
N LEU A 6 13.10 21.63 37.87
CA LEU A 6 13.90 21.60 36.65
C LEU A 6 15.12 22.54 36.82
N ASN A 7 15.51 23.33 35.83
CA ASN A 7 16.52 24.37 36.01
C ASN A 7 16.03 25.49 36.97
N GLN A 8 14.70 25.66 37.02
CA GLN A 8 14.01 26.44 38.03
C GLN A 8 12.81 25.65 38.59
N VAL A 9 12.15 26.17 39.64
CA VAL A 9 10.99 25.51 40.26
C VAL A 9 9.69 26.01 39.57
N TRP A 10 8.91 25.08 39.04
CA TRP A 10 7.62 25.40 38.42
C TRP A 10 6.48 24.83 39.26
N GLU A 11 5.38 25.56 39.40
CA GLU A 11 4.18 25.07 40.08
C GLU A 11 3.24 24.46 39.02
N LEU A 12 2.97 23.14 39.20
CA LEU A 12 2.07 22.41 38.31
C LEU A 12 0.61 22.67 38.70
N GLY A 13 -0.19 23.10 37.71
CA GLY A 13 -1.63 23.41 37.83
C GLY A 13 -2.51 22.28 37.33
N GLN A 14 -3.70 22.65 36.84
CA GLN A 14 -4.67 21.72 36.27
C GLN A 14 -4.24 21.19 34.88
N ALA A 15 -4.69 19.96 34.56
CA ALA A 15 -4.51 19.41 33.21
C ALA A 15 -5.34 20.25 32.20
N LEU A 16 -4.71 20.59 31.07
CA LEU A 16 -5.38 21.36 30.01
C LEU A 16 -6.21 20.48 29.07
N ASP A 17 -5.84 19.21 28.89
CA ASP A 17 -6.51 18.24 28.02
C ASP A 17 -6.57 16.87 28.69
N ALA A 18 -7.70 16.55 29.32
CA ALA A 18 -7.91 15.22 29.93
C ALA A 18 -8.16 14.10 28.90
N ASP A 19 -8.57 14.46 27.64
CA ASP A 19 -9.10 13.50 26.67
C ASP A 19 -8.37 13.43 25.32
N ARG A 20 -7.31 14.21 25.08
CA ARG A 20 -6.55 14.12 23.83
C ARG A 20 -5.38 13.16 23.97
N GLY A 21 -5.55 11.96 23.44
CA GLY A 21 -4.55 10.90 23.39
C GLY A 21 -3.35 11.25 22.47
N GLY A 22 -2.53 12.22 22.90
CA GLY A 22 -1.21 12.51 22.36
C GLY A 22 -0.10 11.89 23.23
N PHE A 23 1.13 11.94 22.76
CA PHE A 23 2.31 11.57 23.55
C PHE A 23 2.53 12.63 24.66
N GLY A 24 2.10 12.31 25.88
CA GLY A 24 2.27 13.16 27.06
C GLY A 24 1.01 13.86 27.52
N LYS A 25 1.00 14.24 28.80
CA LYS A 25 -0.07 15.02 29.44
C LYS A 25 0.35 16.48 29.49
N VAL A 26 -0.58 17.39 29.19
CA VAL A 26 -0.33 18.83 29.16
C VAL A 26 -1.02 19.50 30.33
N PHE A 27 -0.30 20.31 31.12
CA PHE A 27 -0.77 20.98 32.31
C PHE A 27 -0.50 22.48 32.22
N LEU A 28 -1.34 23.29 32.83
CA LEU A 28 -0.95 24.63 33.19
C LEU A 28 0.18 24.58 34.18
N ALA A 29 1.14 25.50 34.09
CA ALA A 29 2.18 25.68 35.10
C ALA A 29 2.43 27.18 35.33
N ARG A 30 3.09 27.50 36.42
CA ARG A 30 3.48 28.88 36.75
C ARG A 30 4.96 28.95 37.11
N SER A 31 5.59 30.04 36.65
CA SER A 31 6.94 30.38 37.10
C SER A 31 6.94 30.90 38.53
N PRO A 32 8.10 30.98 39.21
CA PRO A 32 8.22 31.65 40.51
C PRO A 32 7.72 33.10 40.52
N GLU A 33 7.81 33.79 39.37
CA GLU A 33 7.35 35.15 39.20
C GLU A 33 5.85 35.26 38.90
N GLY A 34 5.12 34.10 38.77
CA GLY A 34 3.70 34.01 38.50
C GLY A 34 3.30 34.02 37.05
N GLU A 35 4.26 33.94 36.11
CA GLU A 35 3.97 33.84 34.68
C GLU A 35 3.31 32.49 34.33
N GLU A 36 2.20 32.52 33.59
CA GLU A 36 1.53 31.31 33.12
C GLU A 36 2.23 30.69 31.91
N VAL A 37 2.60 29.43 32.07
CA VAL A 37 3.23 28.59 31.05
C VAL A 37 2.50 27.23 30.94
N VAL A 38 2.98 26.39 30.05
CA VAL A 38 2.50 25.01 29.90
C VAL A 38 3.61 24.02 30.16
N ALA A 39 3.34 23.01 30.98
CA ALA A 39 4.19 21.86 31.21
C ALA A 39 3.67 20.64 30.47
N LYS A 40 4.46 20.09 29.54
CA LYS A 40 4.19 18.81 28.87
C LYS A 40 4.98 17.71 29.56
N LEU A 41 4.30 16.72 30.13
CA LEU A 41 4.88 15.55 30.77
C LEU A 41 4.84 14.36 29.80
N ILE A 42 6.00 13.84 29.43
CA ILE A 42 6.18 12.78 28.43
C ILE A 42 6.74 11.54 29.16
N PRO A 43 6.04 10.40 29.17
CA PRO A 43 6.57 9.18 29.79
C PRO A 43 7.93 8.79 29.20
N LYS A 44 8.88 8.39 30.06
CA LYS A 44 10.21 7.91 29.68
C LYS A 44 10.07 6.57 28.96
N ALA A 45 9.92 6.62 27.62
CA ALA A 45 9.94 5.47 26.74
C ALA A 45 11.19 5.52 25.84
N PRO A 46 11.66 4.39 25.28
CA PRO A 46 12.79 4.40 24.35
C PRO A 46 12.56 5.37 23.21
N GLY A 47 13.45 6.36 23.05
CA GLY A 47 13.40 7.42 22.04
C GLY A 47 12.62 8.69 22.39
N ALA A 48 11.95 8.75 23.56
CA ALA A 48 11.27 9.94 24.05
C ALA A 48 12.26 11.07 24.47
N ASP A 49 13.50 10.71 24.78
CA ASP A 49 14.63 11.60 25.06
C ASP A 49 14.98 12.55 23.90
N ARG A 50 14.68 12.14 22.67
CA ARG A 50 14.98 12.92 21.48
C ARG A 50 14.14 14.18 21.35
N GLU A 51 12.94 14.23 21.89
CA GLU A 51 12.11 15.42 21.96
C GLU A 51 12.74 16.50 22.83
N MET A 52 13.59 16.09 23.78
CA MET A 52 14.35 16.96 24.66
C MET A 52 15.59 17.57 23.99
N LEU A 53 16.08 17.00 22.90
CA LEU A 53 17.30 17.44 22.21
C LEU A 53 17.09 18.68 21.32
N PHE A 54 15.83 19.02 21.01
CA PHE A 54 15.52 20.15 20.16
C PHE A 54 14.82 21.26 20.97
N ASP A 55 15.51 22.34 21.24
CA ASP A 55 15.01 23.45 22.06
C ASP A 55 14.31 24.57 21.26
N GLY A 56 14.34 24.51 19.94
CA GLY A 56 13.73 25.52 19.07
C GLY A 56 14.36 26.92 19.12
N LYS A 57 15.42 27.13 19.94
CA LYS A 57 16.05 28.45 20.10
C LYS A 57 16.56 28.99 18.78
N GLY A 58 16.23 30.25 18.50
CA GLY A 58 16.68 30.96 17.28
C GLY A 58 15.95 30.54 16.00
N LYS A 59 14.96 29.65 16.08
CA LYS A 59 14.13 29.27 14.93
C LYS A 59 12.85 30.12 14.90
N SER A 60 12.60 30.78 13.76
CA SER A 60 11.38 31.59 13.59
C SER A 60 10.14 30.69 13.53
N ASN A 61 9.04 31.12 14.13
CA ASN A 61 7.74 30.45 14.11
C ASN A 61 7.77 29.00 14.63
N VAL A 62 8.68 28.72 15.56
CA VAL A 62 8.76 27.45 16.30
C VAL A 62 8.50 27.76 17.77
N VAL A 63 7.68 26.96 18.45
CA VAL A 63 7.41 27.13 19.89
C VAL A 63 8.72 26.91 20.65
N PRO A 64 9.23 27.92 21.39
CA PRO A 64 10.46 27.78 22.12
C PRO A 64 10.27 26.91 23.36
N ILE A 65 11.28 26.13 23.73
CA ILE A 65 11.35 25.49 25.03
C ILE A 65 11.98 26.48 26.02
N ILE A 66 11.22 26.80 27.08
CA ILE A 66 11.65 27.71 28.14
C ILE A 66 12.57 26.99 29.13
N ASP A 67 12.16 25.78 29.53
CA ASP A 67 12.88 24.91 30.46
C ASP A 67 12.58 23.46 30.15
N SER A 68 13.46 22.55 30.55
CA SER A 68 13.27 21.12 30.37
C SER A 68 14.06 20.30 31.39
N GLY A 69 13.59 19.09 31.67
CA GLY A 69 14.26 18.20 32.63
C GLY A 69 13.44 16.93 32.89
N GLU A 70 13.68 16.35 34.07
CA GLU A 70 13.06 15.09 34.48
C GLU A 70 12.19 15.31 35.72
N HIS A 71 11.05 14.63 35.78
CA HIS A 71 10.21 14.56 36.96
C HIS A 71 9.57 13.16 37.08
N GLY A 72 10.01 12.37 38.08
CA GLY A 72 9.62 10.99 38.22
C GLY A 72 9.91 10.17 36.95
N ASP A 73 8.89 9.45 36.45
CA ASP A 73 8.98 8.63 35.25
C ASP A 73 8.70 9.41 33.94
N ASN A 74 8.76 10.77 34.01
CA ASN A 74 8.47 11.60 32.85
C ASN A 74 9.64 12.53 32.52
N TRP A 75 9.80 12.82 31.22
CA TRP A 75 10.43 14.01 30.72
C TRP A 75 9.46 15.19 30.84
N VAL A 76 9.94 16.37 31.12
CA VAL A 76 9.14 17.59 31.23
C VAL A 76 9.67 18.65 30.31
N ILE A 77 8.78 19.27 29.55
CA ILE A 77 9.07 20.43 28.69
C ILE A 77 8.17 21.58 29.13
N ILE A 78 8.76 22.71 29.43
CA ILE A 78 8.06 23.96 29.72
C ILE A 78 8.07 24.85 28.48
N MET A 79 6.90 25.34 28.06
CA MET A 79 6.74 26.16 26.86
C MET A 79 5.75 27.29 27.12
N PRO A 80 5.74 28.37 26.30
CA PRO A 80 4.75 29.44 26.41
C PRO A 80 3.34 28.91 26.28
N LYS A 81 2.40 29.51 27.03
CA LYS A 81 0.97 29.20 26.90
C LYS A 81 0.44 29.82 25.62
N ALA A 82 0.03 28.99 24.67
CA ALA A 82 -0.61 29.42 23.44
C ALA A 82 -2.04 29.91 23.67
N GLN A 83 -2.48 30.85 22.86
CA GLN A 83 -3.88 31.35 22.87
C GLN A 83 -4.86 30.26 22.39
N LYS A 84 -4.50 29.54 21.32
CA LYS A 84 -5.27 28.42 20.75
C LYS A 84 -4.44 27.65 19.71
N SER A 85 -4.90 26.44 19.38
CA SER A 85 -4.37 25.71 18.21
C SER A 85 -5.11 26.13 16.94
N LEU A 86 -4.51 25.89 15.75
CA LEU A 86 -5.16 26.10 14.46
C LEU A 86 -6.41 25.22 14.31
N ARG A 87 -6.39 24.00 14.88
CA ARG A 87 -7.59 23.14 14.93
C ARG A 87 -8.76 23.83 15.64
N ARG A 88 -8.51 24.42 16.80
CA ARG A 88 -9.53 25.16 17.55
C ARG A 88 -9.99 26.40 16.78
N HIS A 89 -9.05 27.12 16.18
CA HIS A 89 -9.37 28.28 15.35
C HIS A 89 -10.25 27.93 14.15
N LEU A 90 -9.99 26.82 13.46
CA LEU A 90 -10.84 26.32 12.38
C LEU A 90 -12.25 25.97 12.88
N GLN A 91 -12.36 25.29 14.03
CA GLN A 91 -13.67 24.97 14.63
C GLN A 91 -14.48 26.24 14.95
N ASP A 92 -13.81 27.24 15.53
CA ASP A 92 -14.45 28.51 15.88
C ASP A 92 -14.92 29.30 14.63
N ASN A 93 -14.34 29.06 13.45
CA ASN A 93 -14.63 29.73 12.18
C ASN A 93 -15.40 28.85 11.16
N GLY A 94 -16.06 27.79 11.60
CA GLY A 94 -16.84 26.91 10.72
C GLY A 94 -16.03 26.07 9.74
N GLY A 95 -14.76 25.81 10.06
CA GLY A 95 -13.88 24.88 9.36
C GLY A 95 -13.00 25.48 8.25
N LYS A 96 -13.26 26.73 7.83
CA LYS A 96 -12.48 27.43 6.79
C LYS A 96 -12.14 28.86 7.22
N LEU A 97 -11.08 29.42 6.61
CA LEU A 97 -10.59 30.75 6.93
C LEU A 97 -10.74 31.72 5.74
N PRO A 98 -10.93 33.03 5.99
CA PRO A 98 -10.86 34.06 4.97
C PRO A 98 -9.44 34.18 4.40
N ARG A 99 -9.31 34.82 3.21
CA ARG A 99 -8.05 34.86 2.47
C ARG A 99 -6.85 35.36 3.28
N ASP A 100 -7.02 36.48 3.94
CA ASP A 100 -5.90 37.10 4.67
C ASP A 100 -5.42 36.22 5.82
N GLU A 101 -6.35 35.51 6.49
CA GLU A 101 -6.00 34.59 7.57
C GLU A 101 -5.34 33.31 7.05
N TYR A 102 -5.87 32.64 6.00
CA TYR A 102 -5.24 31.41 5.51
C TYR A 102 -3.86 31.68 4.91
N VAL A 103 -3.64 32.83 4.24
CA VAL A 103 -2.33 33.21 3.73
C VAL A 103 -1.35 33.44 4.87
N GLN A 104 -1.78 34.14 5.94
CA GLN A 104 -0.94 34.36 7.12
C GLN A 104 -0.55 33.05 7.81
N VAL A 105 -1.53 32.15 8.06
CA VAL A 105 -1.28 30.83 8.65
C VAL A 105 -0.25 30.05 7.84
N LEU A 106 -0.42 29.99 6.52
CA LEU A 106 0.50 29.24 5.65
C LEU A 106 1.88 29.89 5.58
N THR A 107 1.95 31.21 5.59
CA THR A 107 3.23 31.94 5.61
C THR A 107 4.00 31.65 6.89
N ASP A 108 3.34 31.64 8.03
CA ASP A 108 3.95 31.33 9.32
C ASP A 108 4.45 29.87 9.38
N ILE A 109 3.63 28.91 8.91
CA ILE A 109 4.04 27.51 8.84
C ILE A 109 5.23 27.33 7.87
N ALA A 110 5.18 27.94 6.67
CA ALA A 110 6.25 27.85 5.69
C ALA A 110 7.56 28.45 6.20
N THR A 111 7.47 29.57 6.95
CA THR A 111 8.62 30.21 7.60
C THR A 111 9.26 29.27 8.62
N ALA A 112 8.45 28.62 9.46
CA ALA A 112 8.96 27.63 10.41
C ALA A 112 9.63 26.44 9.69
N LEU A 113 8.97 25.85 8.68
CA LEU A 113 9.54 24.74 7.90
C LEU A 113 10.85 25.13 7.21
N ASN A 114 10.94 26.35 6.68
CA ASN A 114 12.19 26.85 6.06
C ASN A 114 13.31 27.02 7.09
N GLY A 115 13.00 27.46 8.30
CA GLY A 115 13.96 27.55 9.39
C GLY A 115 14.44 26.20 9.93
N LEU A 116 13.69 25.12 9.67
CA LEU A 116 13.99 23.75 10.07
C LEU A 116 14.67 22.94 8.96
N ASP A 117 14.62 23.40 7.70
CA ASP A 117 15.10 22.64 6.55
C ASP A 117 16.60 22.33 6.67
N GLY A 118 16.96 21.06 6.48
CA GLY A 118 18.32 20.56 6.66
C GLY A 118 18.65 20.11 8.10
N ASP A 119 17.94 20.61 9.11
CA ASP A 119 18.22 20.29 10.52
C ASP A 119 17.25 19.21 11.05
N ILE A 120 15.94 19.42 10.88
CA ILE A 120 14.91 18.58 11.49
C ILE A 120 13.70 18.40 10.55
N VAL A 121 13.09 17.21 10.61
CA VAL A 121 11.80 16.90 9.98
C VAL A 121 10.75 16.80 11.08
N HIS A 122 9.64 17.55 10.94
CA HIS A 122 8.59 17.64 11.97
C HIS A 122 7.81 16.32 12.14
N ARG A 123 7.44 15.65 11.03
CA ARG A 123 6.79 14.33 10.96
C ARG A 123 5.36 14.21 11.50
N ASP A 124 4.87 15.17 12.25
CA ASP A 124 3.49 15.21 12.77
C ASP A 124 2.84 16.58 12.58
N LEU A 125 3.08 17.20 11.41
CA LEU A 125 2.49 18.49 11.06
C LEU A 125 0.98 18.32 10.82
N LYS A 126 0.20 19.00 11.65
CA LYS A 126 -1.28 19.02 11.62
C LYS A 126 -1.81 20.26 12.36
N PRO A 127 -3.05 20.67 12.15
CA PRO A 127 -3.60 21.88 12.78
C PRO A 127 -3.59 21.87 14.31
N GLU A 128 -3.59 20.71 14.94
CA GLU A 128 -3.45 20.56 16.39
C GLU A 128 -2.09 21.02 16.92
N ASN A 129 -1.04 20.88 16.08
CA ASN A 129 0.36 21.19 16.40
C ASN A 129 0.83 22.56 15.86
N VAL A 130 -0.12 23.38 15.35
CA VAL A 130 0.12 24.77 14.94
C VAL A 130 -0.56 25.67 15.97
N LEU A 131 0.23 26.39 16.75
CA LEU A 131 -0.20 27.13 17.92
C LEU A 131 -0.07 28.67 17.73
N LEU A 132 -1.07 29.42 18.15
CA LEU A 132 -1.04 30.88 18.09
C LEU A 132 -0.37 31.45 19.33
N LEU A 133 0.75 32.15 19.15
CA LEU A 133 1.51 32.87 20.17
C LEU A 133 1.71 34.32 19.72
N ASN A 134 1.22 35.26 20.50
CA ASN A 134 1.36 36.71 20.24
C ASN A 134 0.96 37.13 18.82
N GLY A 135 -0.11 36.53 18.27
CA GLY A 135 -0.61 36.86 16.94
C GLY A 135 0.13 36.18 15.77
N VAL A 136 1.10 35.30 16.03
CA VAL A 136 1.87 34.55 15.03
C VAL A 136 1.68 33.05 15.25
N TRP A 137 1.56 32.28 14.17
CA TRP A 137 1.43 30.83 14.26
C TRP A 137 2.80 30.15 14.34
N HIS A 138 2.94 29.21 15.28
CA HIS A 138 4.18 28.49 15.60
C HIS A 138 3.98 27.00 15.50
N LEU A 139 4.99 26.29 15.03
CA LEU A 139 5.01 24.81 15.07
C LEU A 139 5.41 24.31 16.45
N ALA A 140 4.66 23.33 16.93
CA ALA A 140 4.88 22.64 18.21
C ALA A 140 4.86 21.12 18.02
N ASP A 141 5.30 20.38 19.02
CA ASP A 141 5.20 18.90 19.07
C ASP A 141 5.91 18.21 17.89
N PHE A 142 7.23 18.39 17.82
CA PHE A 142 8.07 17.69 16.85
C PHE A 142 8.00 16.19 17.12
N GLY A 143 7.38 15.42 16.20
CA GLY A 143 7.01 13.99 16.32
C GLY A 143 8.19 13.01 16.42
N ILE A 144 9.21 13.35 17.19
CA ILE A 144 10.46 12.58 17.35
C ILE A 144 10.18 11.22 18.03
N ALA A 145 9.18 11.16 18.91
CA ALA A 145 8.75 9.93 19.58
C ALA A 145 8.19 8.84 18.65
N ARG A 146 7.76 9.20 17.43
CA ARG A 146 7.26 8.21 16.45
C ARG A 146 8.33 7.29 15.86
N TYR A 147 9.61 7.63 16.01
CA TYR A 147 10.70 6.79 15.48
C TYR A 147 10.91 5.50 16.28
N ALA A 148 10.55 5.47 17.55
CA ALA A 148 10.68 4.28 18.39
C ALA A 148 9.59 3.23 18.12
N GLU A 149 8.38 3.66 17.68
CA GLU A 149 7.27 2.74 17.37
C GLU A 149 7.31 2.18 15.95
N ALA A 150 7.90 2.91 14.99
CA ALA A 150 8.05 2.43 13.60
C ALA A 150 9.09 1.31 13.45
N THR A 151 9.98 1.13 14.43
CA THR A 151 10.98 0.03 14.45
C THR A 151 10.50 -1.23 15.19
N THR A 152 9.40 -1.15 15.91
CA THR A 152 8.70 -2.32 16.45
C THR A 152 7.49 -2.59 15.58
N ALA A 153 7.37 -3.82 15.04
CA ALA A 153 6.31 -4.30 14.17
C ALA A 153 4.90 -4.32 14.84
N ALA A 154 4.54 -3.25 15.56
CA ALA A 154 3.24 -3.05 16.15
C ALA A 154 2.33 -2.35 15.14
N ASN A 155 1.19 -2.96 14.92
CA ASN A 155 0.13 -2.58 14.00
C ASN A 155 -0.10 -1.04 13.96
N PRO A 156 0.18 -0.35 12.83
CA PRO A 156 0.04 1.12 12.72
C PRO A 156 -1.40 1.62 12.86
N TYR A 157 -2.39 0.73 12.91
CA TYR A 157 -3.82 1.02 12.93
C TYR A 157 -4.44 1.19 14.32
N THR A 158 -3.66 1.43 15.39
CA THR A 158 -4.24 1.69 16.71
C THR A 158 -5.04 3.00 16.72
N ARG A 159 -6.21 3.02 17.35
CA ARG A 159 -7.15 4.19 17.44
C ARG A 159 -6.50 5.51 17.85
N LYS A 160 -5.35 5.48 18.53
CA LYS A 160 -4.60 6.68 18.96
C LYS A 160 -4.03 7.53 17.82
N HIS A 161 -3.87 6.96 16.61
CA HIS A 161 -3.25 7.64 15.45
C HIS A 161 -4.26 8.07 14.37
N ALA A 162 -5.55 7.79 14.52
CA ALA A 162 -6.55 8.06 13.48
C ALA A 162 -6.59 9.52 13.02
N ALA A 163 -6.44 10.49 13.92
CA ALA A 163 -6.43 11.92 13.57
C ALA A 163 -5.21 12.35 12.75
N THR A 164 -4.11 11.60 12.79
CA THR A 164 -2.87 11.89 12.08
C THR A 164 -2.85 11.32 10.65
N PHE A 165 -3.61 10.26 10.37
CA PHE A 165 -3.63 9.61 9.05
C PHE A 165 -4.03 10.55 7.91
N HIS A 166 -4.86 11.55 8.19
CA HIS A 166 -5.27 12.57 7.23
C HIS A 166 -4.11 13.39 6.64
N TYR A 167 -3.02 13.56 7.38
CA TYR A 167 -1.86 14.40 7.03
C TYR A 167 -0.63 13.57 6.69
N ALA A 168 -0.72 12.23 6.83
CA ALA A 168 0.40 11.33 6.56
C ALA A 168 0.71 11.28 5.05
N PRO A 169 1.97 11.50 4.63
CA PRO A 169 2.32 11.53 3.22
C PRO A 169 2.40 10.12 2.60
N PRO A 170 2.39 9.98 1.26
CA PRO A 170 2.50 8.70 0.55
C PRO A 170 3.68 7.83 1.00
N GLU A 171 4.87 8.43 1.20
CA GLU A 171 6.07 7.73 1.65
C GLU A 171 5.91 7.11 3.05
N TRP A 172 5.11 7.71 3.92
CA TRP A 172 4.80 7.12 5.23
C TRP A 172 4.00 5.81 5.07
N TRP A 173 3.00 5.80 4.18
CA TRP A 173 2.18 4.62 3.89
C TRP A 173 2.97 3.49 3.21
N ARG A 174 4.10 3.81 2.58
CA ARG A 174 5.04 2.84 1.97
C ARG A 174 6.16 2.40 2.90
N GLY A 175 6.22 2.91 4.15
CA GLY A 175 7.31 2.63 5.08
C GLY A 175 8.64 3.29 4.69
N GLU A 176 8.62 4.29 3.80
CA GLU A 176 9.81 5.02 3.36
C GLU A 176 10.22 6.08 4.40
N ARG A 177 11.48 6.54 4.31
CA ARG A 177 12.01 7.54 5.23
C ARG A 177 11.35 8.91 5.03
N ALA A 178 10.85 9.51 6.12
CA ALA A 178 10.36 10.88 6.11
C ALA A 178 11.50 11.90 5.86
N THR A 179 11.18 12.92 5.08
CA THR A 179 12.06 14.07 4.76
C THR A 179 11.29 15.38 4.96
N THR A 180 11.94 16.53 4.78
CA THR A 180 11.25 17.83 4.79
C THR A 180 10.12 17.90 3.76
N LYS A 181 10.21 17.13 2.67
CA LYS A 181 9.11 16.97 1.68
C LYS A 181 7.88 16.27 2.23
N SER A 182 8.04 15.48 3.29
CA SER A 182 6.91 14.86 4.02
C SER A 182 6.10 15.93 4.76
N ASP A 183 6.77 16.88 5.40
CA ASP A 183 6.12 18.01 6.06
C ASP A 183 5.46 18.95 5.03
N VAL A 184 6.05 19.10 3.83
CA VAL A 184 5.44 19.85 2.72
C VAL A 184 4.14 19.20 2.24
N PHE A 185 4.02 17.88 2.25
CA PHE A 185 2.75 17.22 1.96
C PHE A 185 1.69 17.56 3.02
N ALA A 186 2.04 17.44 4.29
CA ALA A 186 1.14 17.80 5.40
C ALA A 186 0.73 19.28 5.35
N PHE A 187 1.66 20.17 5.01
CA PHE A 187 1.38 21.59 4.71
C PHE A 187 0.33 21.73 3.60
N GLY A 188 0.45 20.96 2.50
CA GLY A 188 -0.53 20.94 1.42
C GLY A 188 -1.92 20.50 1.88
N VAL A 189 -2.00 19.47 2.75
CA VAL A 189 -3.29 19.04 3.34
C VAL A 189 -3.90 20.13 4.22
N ILE A 190 -3.10 20.80 5.05
CA ILE A 190 -3.55 21.93 5.86
C ILE A 190 -4.05 23.06 4.96
N GLY A 191 -3.29 23.45 3.93
CA GLY A 191 -3.70 24.49 2.99
C GLY A 191 -5.00 24.18 2.28
N TYR A 192 -5.19 22.92 1.87
CA TYR A 192 -6.45 22.48 1.30
C TYR A 192 -7.61 22.62 2.30
N GLU A 193 -7.41 22.14 3.55
CA GLU A 193 -8.45 22.14 4.59
C GLU A 193 -8.87 23.56 4.98
N ILE A 194 -7.93 24.46 5.25
CA ILE A 194 -8.23 25.83 5.72
C ILE A 194 -8.94 26.69 4.66
N PHE A 195 -8.73 26.37 3.38
CA PHE A 195 -9.43 27.05 2.28
C PHE A 195 -10.82 26.47 2.04
N SER A 196 -10.92 25.13 1.93
CA SER A 196 -12.14 24.46 1.50
C SER A 196 -13.11 24.08 2.64
N GLY A 197 -12.63 24.07 3.88
CA GLY A 197 -13.35 23.57 5.04
C GLY A 197 -13.41 22.03 5.14
N ARG A 198 -12.72 21.32 4.24
CA ARG A 198 -12.70 19.84 4.21
C ARG A 198 -11.31 19.35 3.84
N ARG A 199 -11.00 18.13 4.21
CA ARG A 199 -9.72 17.50 3.88
C ARG A 199 -9.76 16.91 2.47
N PRO A 200 -8.62 16.88 1.73
CA PRO A 200 -8.54 16.26 0.40
C PRO A 200 -8.76 14.76 0.44
N PHE A 201 -8.40 14.11 1.56
CA PHE A 201 -8.50 12.68 1.80
C PHE A 201 -9.27 12.43 3.11
N PRO A 202 -10.61 12.36 3.07
CA PRO A 202 -11.44 12.29 4.28
C PRO A 202 -11.49 10.91 4.96
N GLY A 203 -11.04 9.83 4.32
CA GLY A 203 -11.16 8.45 4.78
C GLY A 203 -12.50 7.81 4.36
N PRO A 204 -12.84 6.61 4.85
CA PRO A 204 -12.15 5.86 5.90
C PRO A 204 -10.87 5.14 5.46
N ASP A 205 -10.70 4.80 4.17
CA ASP A 205 -9.47 4.18 3.66
C ASP A 205 -8.45 5.26 3.25
N PHE A 206 -7.70 5.75 4.23
CA PHE A 206 -6.68 6.78 4.02
C PHE A 206 -5.55 6.30 3.12
N ARG A 207 -5.11 5.02 3.27
CA ARG A 207 -4.03 4.45 2.47
C ARG A 207 -4.43 4.47 1.01
N GLN A 208 -5.60 3.92 0.68
CA GLN A 208 -6.12 3.92 -0.68
C GLN A 208 -6.19 5.34 -1.25
N GLN A 209 -6.83 6.26 -0.52
CA GLN A 209 -7.01 7.63 -1.00
C GLN A 209 -5.69 8.36 -1.24
N ILE A 210 -4.77 8.34 -0.28
CA ILE A 210 -3.49 9.04 -0.39
C ILE A 210 -2.58 8.45 -1.46
N LEU A 211 -2.59 7.13 -1.63
CA LEU A 211 -1.75 6.46 -2.62
C LEU A 211 -2.37 6.46 -4.03
N HIS A 212 -3.71 6.44 -4.16
CA HIS A 212 -4.37 6.11 -5.43
C HIS A 212 -5.42 7.11 -5.92
N ASP A 213 -5.98 7.97 -5.03
CA ASP A 213 -7.02 8.91 -5.46
C ASP A 213 -6.44 10.30 -5.70
N ALA A 214 -6.89 10.99 -6.76
CA ALA A 214 -6.54 12.38 -6.96
C ALA A 214 -7.14 13.27 -5.86
N ALA A 215 -6.35 14.20 -5.29
CA ALA A 215 -6.90 15.25 -4.46
C ALA A 215 -7.90 16.07 -5.30
N PRO A 216 -9.13 16.30 -4.83
CA PRO A 216 -10.09 17.12 -5.56
C PRO A 216 -9.52 18.53 -5.80
N ARG A 217 -9.77 19.10 -6.98
CA ARG A 217 -9.34 20.47 -7.28
C ARG A 217 -10.04 21.46 -6.36
N LEU A 218 -9.30 22.47 -5.88
CA LEU A 218 -9.86 23.56 -5.11
C LEU A 218 -10.71 24.46 -6.03
N ALA A 219 -12.03 24.38 -5.89
CA ALA A 219 -12.93 25.27 -6.60
C ALA A 219 -12.79 26.70 -6.04
N ASP A 220 -12.91 27.70 -6.92
CA ASP A 220 -12.92 29.14 -6.57
C ASP A 220 -11.62 29.67 -5.92
N ALA A 221 -10.58 28.86 -5.84
CA ALA A 221 -9.29 29.31 -5.34
C ALA A 221 -8.49 30.06 -6.43
N PRO A 222 -7.68 31.08 -6.05
CA PRO A 222 -6.79 31.75 -7.00
C PRO A 222 -5.81 30.74 -7.65
N PRO A 223 -5.51 30.84 -8.96
CA PRO A 223 -4.65 29.87 -9.67
C PRO A 223 -3.27 29.64 -9.01
N LEU A 224 -2.61 30.71 -8.53
CA LEU A 224 -1.33 30.57 -7.82
C LEU A 224 -1.45 29.78 -6.51
N TYR A 225 -2.57 29.90 -5.81
CA TYR A 225 -2.85 29.15 -4.59
C TYR A 225 -3.14 27.67 -4.95
N THR A 226 -4.02 27.44 -5.92
CA THR A 226 -4.39 26.10 -6.37
C THR A 226 -3.16 25.32 -6.80
N SER A 227 -2.30 25.89 -7.65
CA SER A 227 -1.09 25.21 -8.12
C SER A 227 -0.11 24.93 -6.97
N LEU A 228 0.09 25.88 -6.04
CA LEU A 228 0.95 25.66 -4.87
C LEU A 228 0.48 24.48 -4.03
N ILE A 229 -0.80 24.45 -3.67
CA ILE A 229 -1.36 23.38 -2.84
C ILE A 229 -1.33 22.04 -3.58
N SER A 230 -1.67 22.02 -4.88
CA SER A 230 -1.64 20.80 -5.70
C SER A 230 -0.22 20.23 -5.81
N GLU A 231 0.80 21.06 -5.98
CA GLU A 231 2.21 20.63 -6.02
C GLU A 231 2.67 20.07 -4.67
N CYS A 232 2.23 20.66 -3.54
CA CYS A 232 2.51 20.10 -2.21
C CYS A 232 1.93 18.70 -2.04
N LEU A 233 0.80 18.40 -2.67
CA LEU A 233 0.10 17.11 -2.61
C LEU A 233 0.63 16.09 -3.63
N TYR A 234 1.68 16.38 -4.38
CA TYR A 234 2.29 15.41 -5.29
C TYR A 234 2.74 14.14 -4.55
N ARG A 235 2.51 12.98 -5.16
CA ARG A 235 2.89 11.68 -4.59
C ARG A 235 4.40 11.47 -4.57
N ALA A 236 5.09 11.92 -5.61
CA ALA A 236 6.54 11.91 -5.67
C ALA A 236 7.09 13.04 -4.78
N ALA A 237 7.71 12.70 -3.66
CA ALA A 237 8.24 13.66 -2.71
C ALA A 237 9.19 14.67 -3.36
N GLN A 238 10.02 14.22 -4.32
CA GLN A 238 11.01 15.03 -5.03
C GLN A 238 10.37 16.14 -5.90
N ALA A 239 9.14 15.92 -6.36
CA ALA A 239 8.41 16.90 -7.19
C ALA A 239 7.71 17.98 -6.37
N ARG A 240 7.61 17.82 -5.05
CA ARG A 240 7.03 18.84 -4.17
C ARG A 240 7.97 20.04 -4.04
N PRO A 241 7.45 21.27 -3.84
CA PRO A 241 8.28 22.44 -3.61
C PRO A 241 9.17 22.28 -2.37
N THR A 242 10.25 23.07 -2.27
CA THR A 242 11.04 23.19 -1.04
C THR A 242 10.38 24.17 -0.06
N PRO A 243 10.70 24.13 1.24
CA PRO A 243 10.21 25.14 2.19
C PRO A 243 10.54 26.58 1.77
N ALA A 244 11.73 26.82 1.24
CA ALA A 244 12.12 28.14 0.70
C ALA A 244 11.22 28.57 -0.47
N THR A 245 10.85 27.62 -1.36
CA THR A 245 9.92 27.87 -2.47
C THR A 245 8.52 28.19 -1.95
N LEU A 246 8.05 27.54 -0.86
CA LEU A 246 6.75 27.85 -0.23
C LEU A 246 6.72 29.31 0.23
N VAL A 247 7.75 29.77 0.96
CA VAL A 247 7.85 31.15 1.44
C VAL A 247 7.82 32.14 0.28
N ALA A 248 8.62 31.93 -0.76
CA ALA A 248 8.68 32.82 -1.92
C ALA A 248 7.34 32.91 -2.67
N ARG A 249 6.67 31.78 -2.86
CA ARG A 249 5.38 31.74 -3.57
C ARG A 249 4.23 32.32 -2.74
N LEU A 250 4.23 32.14 -1.42
CA LEU A 250 3.25 32.76 -0.53
C LEU A 250 3.39 34.28 -0.49
N ALA A 251 4.62 34.82 -0.54
CA ALA A 251 4.85 36.25 -0.68
C ALA A 251 4.22 36.80 -1.97
N THR A 252 4.28 36.05 -3.08
CA THR A 252 3.61 36.43 -4.34
C THR A 252 2.09 36.36 -4.22
N ILE A 253 1.56 35.32 -3.54
CA ILE A 253 0.10 35.14 -3.30
C ILE A 253 -0.46 36.25 -2.41
N SER A 254 0.33 36.73 -1.45
CA SER A 254 -0.04 37.85 -0.55
C SER A 254 -0.10 39.22 -1.28
N GLY A 255 0.52 39.30 -2.44
CA GLY A 255 0.54 40.52 -3.27
C GLY A 255 -0.80 40.81 -3.97
N PRO A 256 -0.86 41.90 -4.75
CA PRO A 256 -2.03 42.24 -5.52
C PRO A 256 -2.36 41.15 -6.56
N PRO A 257 -3.63 40.96 -6.94
CA PRO A 257 -4.04 39.97 -7.93
C PRO A 257 -3.31 40.17 -9.26
N LEU A 258 -2.85 39.08 -9.87
CA LEU A 258 -2.28 39.11 -11.21
C LEU A 258 -3.32 39.52 -12.23
N SER A 259 -2.90 40.31 -13.25
CA SER A 259 -3.75 40.79 -14.33
C SER A 259 -3.14 40.52 -15.69
N GLY A 260 -3.95 40.63 -16.76
CA GLY A 260 -3.51 40.48 -18.14
C GLY A 260 -2.78 39.16 -18.44
N GLY A 261 -1.63 39.22 -19.09
CA GLY A 261 -0.83 38.09 -19.51
C GLY A 261 -0.31 37.24 -18.34
N LEU A 262 0.01 37.86 -17.19
CA LEU A 262 0.46 37.13 -16.01
C LEU A 262 -0.64 36.28 -15.40
N ALA A 263 -1.89 36.76 -15.40
CA ALA A 263 -3.03 35.98 -14.97
C ALA A 263 -3.33 34.81 -15.92
N ALA A 264 -3.15 35.00 -17.23
CA ALA A 264 -3.28 33.92 -18.21
C ALA A 264 -2.19 32.85 -18.04
N LEU A 265 -0.94 33.26 -17.84
CA LEU A 265 0.17 32.35 -17.57
C LEU A 265 -0.04 31.54 -16.27
N ALA A 266 -0.54 32.18 -15.22
CA ALA A 266 -0.83 31.49 -13.96
C ALA A 266 -1.92 30.39 -14.14
N ARG A 267 -2.93 30.64 -14.97
CA ARG A 267 -3.93 29.60 -15.31
C ARG A 267 -3.34 28.43 -16.09
N GLN A 268 -2.47 28.71 -17.09
CA GLN A 268 -1.80 27.66 -17.84
C GLN A 268 -0.87 26.81 -16.96
N ASN A 269 -0.17 27.46 -16.01
CA ASN A 269 0.63 26.73 -15.02
C ASN A 269 -0.22 25.82 -14.14
N ASP A 270 -1.41 26.27 -13.71
CA ASP A 270 -2.31 25.45 -12.91
C ASP A 270 -2.84 24.22 -13.66
N GLU A 271 -3.10 24.36 -14.97
CA GLU A 271 -3.46 23.23 -15.85
C GLU A 271 -2.30 22.24 -16.00
N GLU A 272 -1.08 22.71 -16.18
CA GLU A 272 0.12 21.84 -16.26
C GLU A 272 0.39 21.10 -14.94
N VAL A 273 0.26 21.76 -13.81
CA VAL A 273 0.37 21.13 -12.48
C VAL A 273 -0.66 20.01 -12.32
N ALA A 274 -1.92 20.22 -12.75
CA ALA A 274 -2.95 19.21 -12.71
C ALA A 274 -2.60 18.01 -13.62
N ARG A 275 -2.03 18.26 -14.82
CA ARG A 275 -1.58 17.20 -15.74
C ARG A 275 -0.46 16.36 -15.13
N ILE A 276 0.52 17.00 -14.49
CA ILE A 276 1.62 16.29 -13.80
C ILE A 276 1.07 15.41 -12.66
N ALA A 277 0.13 15.93 -11.87
CA ALA A 277 -0.51 15.17 -10.80
C ALA A 277 -1.22 13.91 -11.33
N ALA A 278 -1.92 14.00 -12.47
CA ALA A 278 -2.58 12.87 -13.10
C ALA A 278 -1.58 11.80 -13.57
N VAL A 279 -0.45 12.20 -14.16
CA VAL A 279 0.62 11.26 -14.56
C VAL A 279 1.21 10.54 -13.35
N GLN A 280 1.49 11.27 -12.26
CA GLN A 280 2.02 10.67 -11.04
C GLN A 280 1.02 9.69 -10.40
N LEU A 281 -0.27 10.00 -10.46
CA LEU A 281 -1.33 9.11 -10.00
C LEU A 281 -1.31 7.79 -10.77
N TYR A 282 -1.29 7.85 -12.10
CA TYR A 282 -1.23 6.67 -12.96
C TYR A 282 0.01 5.79 -12.67
N GLN A 283 1.19 6.40 -12.54
CA GLN A 283 2.43 5.71 -12.19
C GLN A 283 2.35 5.04 -10.81
N SER A 284 1.74 5.70 -9.83
CA SER A 284 1.54 5.14 -8.48
C SER A 284 0.60 3.93 -8.50
N GLN A 285 -0.47 3.99 -9.30
CA GLN A 285 -1.39 2.87 -9.46
C GLN A 285 -0.72 1.65 -10.10
N GLN A 286 0.08 1.86 -11.14
CA GLN A 286 0.85 0.77 -11.78
C GLN A 286 1.83 0.11 -10.81
N ARG A 287 2.60 0.89 -10.07
CA ARG A 287 3.57 0.37 -9.08
C ARG A 287 2.89 -0.49 -8.01
N THR A 288 1.72 -0.09 -7.53
CA THR A 288 0.98 -0.87 -6.52
C THR A 288 0.42 -2.16 -7.10
N GLU A 289 -0.02 -2.16 -8.35
CA GLU A 289 -0.46 -3.39 -9.00
C GLU A 289 0.70 -4.37 -9.18
N GLU A 290 1.89 -3.90 -9.54
CA GLU A 290 3.11 -4.72 -9.59
C GLU A 290 3.48 -5.28 -8.21
N GLU A 291 3.42 -4.47 -7.15
CA GLU A 291 3.65 -4.91 -5.77
C GLU A 291 2.62 -5.98 -5.35
N ARG A 292 1.34 -5.76 -5.60
CA ARG A 292 0.26 -6.72 -5.34
C ARG A 292 0.49 -8.05 -6.06
N ARG A 293 0.85 -8.01 -7.35
CA ARG A 293 1.13 -9.22 -8.13
C ARG A 293 2.37 -9.95 -7.64
N SER A 294 3.40 -9.21 -7.20
CA SER A 294 4.61 -9.79 -6.59
C SER A 294 4.29 -10.53 -5.30
N ASP A 295 3.48 -9.94 -4.42
CA ASP A 295 3.06 -10.58 -3.16
C ASP A 295 2.22 -11.84 -3.42
N LEU A 296 1.27 -11.77 -4.37
CA LEU A 296 0.47 -12.92 -4.78
C LEU A 296 1.32 -14.03 -5.43
N PHE A 297 2.35 -13.66 -6.20
CA PHE A 297 3.27 -14.64 -6.77
C PHE A 297 4.13 -15.33 -5.69
N GLY A 298 4.58 -14.59 -4.67
CA GLY A 298 5.21 -15.17 -3.49
C GLY A 298 4.31 -16.20 -2.79
N ALA A 299 3.06 -15.85 -2.53
CA ALA A 299 2.08 -16.77 -1.94
C ALA A 299 1.78 -17.99 -2.84
N ALA A 300 1.82 -17.81 -4.17
CA ALA A 300 1.69 -18.92 -5.12
C ALA A 300 2.88 -19.89 -5.02
N ILE A 301 4.11 -19.40 -4.93
CA ILE A 301 5.30 -20.24 -4.74
C ILE A 301 5.18 -21.05 -3.45
N ASP A 302 4.95 -20.39 -2.32
CA ASP A 302 4.87 -21.06 -1.02
C ASP A 302 3.81 -22.17 -1.00
N SER A 303 2.64 -21.92 -1.57
CA SER A 303 1.55 -22.89 -1.60
C SER A 303 1.76 -24.04 -2.59
N ILE A 304 2.36 -23.77 -3.77
CA ILE A 304 2.61 -24.85 -4.74
C ILE A 304 3.74 -25.79 -4.28
N GLU A 305 4.75 -25.29 -3.57
CA GLU A 305 5.79 -26.13 -2.98
C GLU A 305 5.19 -27.13 -2.00
N VAL A 306 4.27 -26.73 -1.15
CA VAL A 306 3.55 -27.64 -0.22
C VAL A 306 2.71 -28.66 -0.98
N ILE A 307 1.94 -28.25 -1.98
CA ILE A 307 1.09 -29.13 -2.80
C ILE A 307 1.97 -30.17 -3.50
N SER A 308 3.00 -29.71 -4.21
CA SER A 308 3.86 -30.57 -5.03
C SER A 308 4.66 -31.57 -4.19
N GLU A 309 5.20 -31.16 -3.06
CA GLU A 309 5.90 -32.04 -2.11
C GLU A 309 4.96 -33.08 -1.50
N THR A 310 3.71 -32.68 -1.17
CA THR A 310 2.70 -33.63 -0.66
C THR A 310 2.40 -34.71 -1.70
N VAL A 311 2.21 -34.33 -2.96
CA VAL A 311 2.00 -35.26 -4.07
C VAL A 311 3.20 -36.19 -4.27
N LEU A 312 4.41 -35.64 -4.36
CA LEU A 312 5.64 -36.42 -4.57
C LEU A 312 5.84 -37.44 -3.43
N ASN A 313 5.67 -37.02 -2.19
CA ASN A 313 5.84 -37.88 -1.02
C ASN A 313 4.82 -39.03 -1.01
N ALA A 314 3.57 -38.78 -1.34
CA ALA A 314 2.54 -39.82 -1.46
C ALA A 314 2.89 -40.85 -2.57
N LEU A 315 3.28 -40.35 -3.75
CA LEU A 315 3.66 -41.22 -4.89
C LEU A 315 4.89 -42.05 -4.60
N THR A 316 5.93 -41.47 -3.99
CA THR A 316 7.17 -42.19 -3.66
C THR A 316 6.98 -43.19 -2.52
N ALA A 317 6.10 -42.90 -1.56
CA ALA A 317 5.70 -43.84 -0.50
C ALA A 317 4.97 -45.05 -1.09
N ALA A 318 4.09 -44.85 -2.09
CA ALA A 318 3.37 -45.93 -2.77
C ALA A 318 4.27 -46.69 -3.77
N ALA A 319 5.26 -46.05 -4.36
CA ALA A 319 6.17 -46.65 -5.34
C ALA A 319 7.65 -46.41 -5.00
N PRO A 320 8.24 -47.09 -3.99
CA PRO A 320 9.64 -46.86 -3.55
C PRO A 320 10.70 -47.17 -4.61
N ALA A 321 10.34 -47.95 -5.64
CA ALA A 321 11.24 -48.24 -6.77
C ALA A 321 11.27 -47.16 -7.84
N ALA A 322 10.38 -46.15 -7.78
CA ALA A 322 10.38 -45.01 -8.69
C ALA A 322 11.57 -44.09 -8.42
N ARG A 323 12.12 -43.53 -9.49
CA ARG A 323 13.23 -42.57 -9.39
C ARG A 323 12.68 -41.14 -9.42
N ALA A 324 12.90 -40.43 -8.34
CA ALA A 324 12.50 -39.03 -8.21
C ALA A 324 13.72 -38.10 -8.35
N ASN A 325 13.59 -37.05 -9.16
CA ASN A 325 14.55 -35.95 -9.28
C ASN A 325 13.84 -34.62 -8.92
N ARG A 326 14.38 -33.89 -7.93
CA ARG A 326 13.80 -32.64 -7.45
C ARG A 326 14.47 -31.43 -8.10
N GLY A 327 13.66 -30.47 -8.56
CA GLY A 327 14.10 -29.19 -9.08
C GLY A 327 13.86 -28.04 -8.10
N GLN A 328 13.77 -26.82 -8.62
CA GLN A 328 13.51 -25.61 -7.84
C GLN A 328 11.99 -25.34 -7.71
N HIS A 329 11.61 -24.61 -6.65
CA HIS A 329 10.22 -24.16 -6.42
C HIS A 329 9.17 -25.27 -6.58
N GLY A 330 9.42 -26.42 -5.94
CA GLY A 330 8.50 -27.54 -5.92
C GLY A 330 8.43 -28.35 -7.22
N SER A 331 9.26 -28.07 -8.24
CA SER A 331 9.29 -28.90 -9.46
C SER A 331 9.99 -30.24 -9.22
N TRP A 332 9.52 -31.29 -9.89
CA TRP A 332 10.12 -32.61 -9.82
C TRP A 332 9.76 -33.49 -11.02
N GLU A 333 10.54 -34.54 -11.19
CA GLU A 333 10.33 -35.61 -12.16
C GLU A 333 10.35 -36.96 -11.47
N LEU A 334 9.34 -37.81 -11.72
CA LEU A 334 9.23 -39.17 -11.19
C LEU A 334 9.14 -40.15 -12.34
N THR A 335 10.03 -41.16 -12.36
CA THR A 335 10.08 -42.15 -13.42
C THR A 335 9.82 -43.56 -12.85
N LEU A 336 8.92 -44.32 -13.48
CA LEU A 336 8.57 -45.70 -13.12
C LEU A 336 8.33 -46.52 -14.40
N HIS A 337 9.12 -47.59 -14.66
CA HIS A 337 8.96 -48.51 -15.78
C HIS A 337 8.76 -47.84 -17.16
N GLY A 338 9.44 -46.73 -17.42
CA GLY A 338 9.34 -45.99 -18.67
C GLY A 338 8.19 -44.96 -18.73
N ALA A 339 7.31 -44.92 -17.75
CA ALA A 339 6.42 -43.81 -17.55
C ALA A 339 7.13 -42.69 -16.77
N LYS A 340 6.90 -41.45 -17.20
CA LYS A 340 7.50 -40.26 -16.61
C LYS A 340 6.39 -39.26 -16.21
N LEU A 341 6.33 -38.93 -14.95
CA LEU A 341 5.46 -37.91 -14.41
C LEU A 341 6.31 -36.70 -14.02
N THR A 342 5.96 -35.52 -14.54
CA THR A 342 6.68 -34.27 -14.30
C THR A 342 5.75 -33.28 -13.65
N PHE A 343 6.22 -32.61 -12.62
CA PHE A 343 5.60 -31.42 -12.07
C PHE A 343 6.50 -30.23 -12.43
N ASP A 344 6.02 -29.38 -13.33
CA ASP A 344 6.84 -28.34 -13.92
C ASP A 344 7.14 -27.19 -12.96
N GLN A 345 8.14 -26.39 -13.28
CA GLN A 345 8.47 -25.20 -12.54
C GLN A 345 7.37 -24.13 -12.70
N ILE A 346 7.01 -23.46 -11.59
CA ILE A 346 6.07 -22.35 -11.58
C ILE A 346 6.57 -21.19 -12.46
N GLN A 347 5.66 -20.57 -13.18
CA GLN A 347 5.89 -19.40 -14.03
C GLN A 347 4.93 -18.28 -13.65
N ALA A 348 5.45 -17.03 -13.58
CA ALA A 348 4.63 -15.85 -13.41
C ALA A 348 3.93 -15.46 -14.72
N THR A 349 2.74 -14.92 -14.62
CA THR A 349 2.07 -14.26 -15.75
C THR A 349 2.49 -12.78 -15.82
N ARG A 350 2.42 -12.19 -17.02
CA ARG A 350 2.64 -10.75 -17.18
C ARG A 350 1.47 -9.95 -16.57
N PRO A 351 1.71 -8.69 -16.14
CA PRO A 351 0.64 -7.80 -15.69
C PRO A 351 -0.42 -7.60 -16.78
N GLY A 352 -1.67 -7.54 -16.34
CA GLY A 352 -2.84 -7.46 -17.19
C GLY A 352 -3.48 -8.84 -17.45
N PRO A 353 -4.80 -8.89 -17.62
CA PRO A 353 -5.46 -10.16 -17.88
C PRO A 353 -4.95 -10.71 -19.22
N TRP A 354 -4.29 -11.87 -19.17
CA TRP A 354 -3.99 -12.71 -20.32
C TRP A 354 -3.33 -11.97 -21.51
N ASN A 355 -2.20 -11.28 -21.28
CA ASN A 355 -1.49 -10.43 -22.25
C ASN A 355 -2.13 -9.06 -22.55
N GLY A 356 -2.89 -8.48 -21.63
CA GLY A 356 -3.44 -7.13 -21.73
C GLY A 356 -4.84 -7.05 -22.35
N ASP A 357 -5.54 -8.17 -22.48
CA ASP A 357 -6.93 -8.20 -22.93
C ASP A 357 -7.88 -7.99 -21.71
N GLU A 358 -8.60 -6.85 -21.71
CA GLU A 358 -9.57 -6.50 -20.67
C GLU A 358 -10.80 -7.44 -20.61
N SER A 359 -10.97 -8.32 -21.61
CA SER A 359 -12.09 -9.27 -21.70
C SER A 359 -11.84 -10.62 -21.00
N ALA A 360 -10.73 -10.77 -20.27
CA ALA A 360 -10.43 -12.03 -19.57
C ALA A 360 -11.43 -12.28 -18.44
N PRO A 361 -11.89 -13.53 -18.28
CA PRO A 361 -12.95 -13.83 -17.31
C PRO A 361 -12.51 -13.68 -15.85
N PHE A 362 -11.20 -13.82 -15.55
CA PHE A 362 -10.60 -13.71 -14.22
C PHE A 362 -9.10 -13.45 -14.31
N ASP A 363 -8.46 -13.09 -13.19
CA ASP A 363 -7.02 -12.81 -13.15
C ASP A 363 -6.20 -14.08 -12.84
N VAL A 364 -5.06 -14.25 -13.54
CA VAL A 364 -4.11 -15.34 -13.31
C VAL A 364 -2.76 -14.74 -12.95
N ILE A 365 -2.21 -15.13 -11.81
CA ILE A 365 -0.93 -14.63 -11.28
C ILE A 365 0.23 -15.54 -11.68
N ALA A 366 0.00 -16.87 -11.59
CA ALA A 366 1.03 -17.87 -11.85
C ALA A 366 0.41 -19.13 -12.44
N TYR A 367 1.24 -19.93 -13.08
CA TYR A 367 0.84 -21.23 -13.60
C TYR A 367 2.00 -22.23 -13.59
N THR A 368 1.65 -23.50 -13.57
CA THR A 368 2.52 -24.65 -13.78
C THR A 368 1.72 -25.77 -14.44
N ALA A 369 2.35 -26.91 -14.70
CA ALA A 369 1.67 -28.07 -15.24
C ALA A 369 2.15 -29.36 -14.56
N ILE A 370 1.29 -30.38 -14.58
CA ILE A 370 1.64 -31.77 -14.30
C ILE A 370 1.46 -32.54 -15.60
N ASP A 371 2.49 -33.26 -16.03
CA ASP A 371 2.56 -33.98 -17.30
C ASP A 371 2.95 -35.44 -17.09
N LEU A 372 2.17 -36.33 -17.64
CA LEU A 372 2.45 -37.76 -17.69
C LEU A 372 2.77 -38.17 -19.12
N SER A 373 3.97 -38.65 -19.38
CA SER A 373 4.43 -39.13 -20.67
C SER A 373 4.87 -40.60 -20.64
N ILE A 374 4.72 -41.27 -21.77
CA ILE A 374 5.05 -42.68 -21.95
C ILE A 374 5.99 -42.84 -23.17
N SER A 375 7.05 -43.61 -23.03
CA SER A 375 7.94 -43.94 -24.15
C SER A 375 8.32 -45.41 -24.11
N PRO A 376 8.09 -46.20 -25.18
CA PRO A 376 7.28 -45.92 -26.36
C PRO A 376 5.77 -46.13 -26.11
N SER A 377 4.93 -45.34 -26.81
CA SER A 377 3.48 -45.47 -26.78
C SER A 377 3.02 -46.78 -27.44
N ARG A 378 2.29 -47.66 -26.71
CA ARG A 378 1.79 -48.95 -27.26
C ARG A 378 0.37 -48.82 -27.85
N ASN A 379 -0.45 -47.87 -27.38
CA ASN A 379 -1.87 -47.73 -27.75
C ASN A 379 -2.21 -46.38 -28.39
N GLY A 380 -1.22 -45.69 -28.98
CA GLY A 380 -1.43 -44.38 -29.57
C GLY A 380 -1.61 -43.25 -28.54
N CYS A 381 -1.66 -43.56 -27.25
CA CYS A 381 -1.68 -42.59 -26.16
C CYS A 381 -0.25 -42.23 -25.79
N GLN A 382 0.15 -40.94 -25.93
CA GLN A 382 1.48 -40.44 -25.61
C GLN A 382 1.59 -39.92 -24.18
N GLY A 383 0.48 -39.81 -23.48
CA GLY A 383 0.39 -39.26 -22.14
C GLY A 383 -0.79 -38.29 -21.99
N ARG A 384 -0.80 -37.54 -20.91
CA ARG A 384 -1.78 -36.48 -20.62
C ARG A 384 -1.15 -35.39 -19.74
N SER A 385 -1.68 -34.19 -19.81
CA SER A 385 -1.23 -33.11 -18.94
C SER A 385 -2.36 -32.22 -18.49
N HIS A 386 -2.27 -31.73 -17.26
CA HIS A 386 -3.19 -30.73 -16.72
C HIS A 386 -2.41 -29.49 -16.30
N ALA A 387 -3.02 -28.33 -16.48
CA ALA A 387 -2.49 -27.07 -15.97
C ALA A 387 -2.94 -26.84 -14.51
N LEU A 388 -2.07 -26.22 -13.75
CA LEU A 388 -2.37 -25.69 -12.42
C LEU A 388 -2.22 -24.18 -12.50
N TRP A 389 -3.29 -23.43 -12.25
CA TRP A 389 -3.27 -21.96 -12.31
C TRP A 389 -3.57 -21.35 -10.96
N PHE A 390 -2.73 -20.43 -10.51
CA PHE A 390 -3.00 -19.61 -9.34
C PHE A 390 -3.79 -18.37 -9.77
N CYS A 391 -5.09 -18.40 -9.52
CA CYS A 391 -6.05 -17.47 -10.07
C CYS A 391 -7.27 -17.28 -9.16
N ASP A 392 -8.12 -16.32 -9.49
CA ASP A 392 -9.40 -16.06 -8.82
C ASP A 392 -10.61 -16.56 -9.64
N ALA A 393 -10.47 -17.74 -10.25
CA ALA A 393 -11.41 -18.28 -11.23
C ALA A 393 -12.86 -18.45 -10.72
N GLN A 394 -13.07 -18.74 -9.45
CA GLN A 394 -14.43 -18.96 -8.90
C GLN A 394 -14.99 -17.72 -8.21
N LYS A 395 -14.16 -16.93 -7.52
CA LYS A 395 -14.60 -15.74 -6.81
C LYS A 395 -13.57 -14.63 -6.93
N ALA A 396 -14.02 -13.48 -7.42
CA ALA A 396 -13.14 -12.31 -7.65
C ALA A 396 -12.34 -11.94 -6.40
N GLY A 397 -11.02 -11.82 -6.55
CA GLY A 397 -10.09 -11.47 -5.48
C GLY A 397 -9.73 -12.61 -4.53
N GLU A 398 -10.33 -13.81 -4.65
CA GLU A 398 -9.97 -15.01 -3.87
C GLU A 398 -9.06 -15.92 -4.69
N TYR A 399 -7.76 -15.75 -4.56
CA TYR A 399 -6.76 -16.51 -5.28
C TYR A 399 -6.52 -17.90 -4.67
N GLY A 400 -6.26 -18.87 -5.52
CA GLY A 400 -5.91 -20.24 -5.14
C GLY A 400 -5.43 -21.03 -6.35
N TRP A 401 -4.88 -22.24 -6.10
CA TRP A 401 -4.50 -23.15 -7.16
C TRP A 401 -5.70 -23.89 -7.69
N TYR A 402 -5.88 -23.90 -9.01
CA TYR A 402 -6.92 -24.65 -9.70
C TYR A 402 -6.31 -25.56 -10.75
N GLU A 403 -6.62 -26.85 -10.66
CA GLU A 403 -6.35 -27.80 -11.73
C GLU A 403 -7.36 -27.60 -12.85
N THR A 404 -6.90 -27.58 -14.10
CA THR A 404 -7.72 -27.56 -15.31
C THR A 404 -7.00 -28.22 -16.47
N ALA A 405 -7.73 -28.63 -17.50
CA ALA A 405 -7.14 -29.14 -18.74
C ALA A 405 -8.02 -28.77 -19.94
N PHE A 406 -7.43 -28.86 -21.12
CA PHE A 406 -8.02 -28.46 -22.38
C PHE A 406 -8.06 -29.63 -23.37
N MET A 407 -8.91 -29.53 -24.39
CA MET A 407 -9.05 -30.47 -25.48
C MET A 407 -9.15 -29.74 -26.81
N GLU A 408 -8.81 -30.42 -27.90
CA GLU A 408 -9.09 -29.96 -29.27
C GLU A 408 -10.41 -30.55 -29.75
N LEU A 409 -11.29 -29.72 -30.31
CA LEU A 409 -12.50 -30.18 -30.99
C LEU A 409 -12.20 -30.71 -32.40
N ALA A 410 -12.81 -31.85 -32.75
CA ALA A 410 -12.62 -32.48 -34.03
C ALA A 410 -13.21 -31.73 -35.25
N ILE A 411 -13.74 -30.53 -35.09
CA ILE A 411 -14.48 -29.78 -36.11
C ILE A 411 -13.59 -29.30 -37.27
N ALA A 412 -12.29 -29.15 -37.02
CA ALA A 412 -11.36 -28.53 -38.00
C ALA A 412 -10.43 -29.52 -38.72
N THR A 413 -10.37 -30.79 -38.32
CA THR A 413 -9.50 -31.78 -38.96
C THR A 413 -10.16 -33.16 -38.98
N PRO A 414 -10.01 -33.92 -40.10
CA PRO A 414 -10.60 -35.27 -40.23
C PRO A 414 -10.07 -36.32 -39.24
N GLN A 415 -9.02 -36.00 -38.52
CA GLN A 415 -8.49 -36.82 -37.42
C GLN A 415 -8.20 -35.92 -36.21
N PRO A 416 -8.82 -36.18 -35.03
CA PRO A 416 -8.46 -35.46 -33.81
C PRO A 416 -7.00 -35.71 -33.47
N ARG A 417 -6.16 -34.69 -33.54
CA ARG A 417 -4.71 -34.82 -33.26
C ARG A 417 -4.40 -35.08 -31.79
N ARG A 418 -5.30 -34.70 -30.87
CA ARG A 418 -5.17 -34.93 -29.42
C ARG A 418 -6.52 -35.31 -28.80
N ALA A 419 -6.74 -36.60 -28.69
CA ALA A 419 -7.91 -37.16 -27.97
C ALA A 419 -7.66 -37.31 -26.46
N VAL A 420 -6.72 -36.57 -25.89
CA VAL A 420 -6.36 -36.61 -24.47
C VAL A 420 -6.33 -35.18 -23.92
N PRO A 421 -6.65 -34.97 -22.63
CA PRO A 421 -6.50 -33.68 -21.99
C PRO A 421 -5.06 -33.17 -22.03
N PHE A 422 -4.88 -31.86 -22.23
CA PHE A 422 -3.57 -31.25 -22.21
C PHE A 422 -3.58 -29.89 -21.48
N ALA A 423 -2.41 -29.53 -20.92
CA ALA A 423 -2.21 -28.26 -20.27
C ALA A 423 -2.06 -27.14 -21.29
N LEU A 424 -2.61 -25.96 -20.98
CA LEU A 424 -2.30 -24.70 -21.63
C LEU A 424 -1.76 -23.69 -20.61
N SER A 425 -0.86 -22.86 -21.06
CA SER A 425 -0.54 -21.60 -20.37
C SER A 425 -1.76 -20.64 -20.48
N PRO A 426 -1.88 -19.67 -19.56
CA PRO A 426 -2.91 -18.63 -19.65
C PRO A 426 -2.58 -17.66 -20.80
N ASP A 427 -2.90 -18.07 -22.03
CA ASP A 427 -2.69 -17.36 -23.29
C ASP A 427 -4.01 -17.23 -24.08
N ASP A 428 -3.95 -16.67 -25.28
CA ASP A 428 -5.11 -16.50 -26.14
C ASP A 428 -5.85 -17.81 -26.51
N ARG A 429 -5.15 -18.95 -26.54
CA ARG A 429 -5.77 -20.25 -26.81
C ARG A 429 -6.65 -20.68 -25.65
N ALA A 430 -6.10 -20.56 -24.43
CA ALA A 430 -6.82 -20.85 -23.21
C ALA A 430 -8.01 -19.90 -23.03
N ARG A 431 -7.82 -18.60 -23.29
CA ARG A 431 -8.91 -17.61 -23.24
C ARG A 431 -10.07 -17.96 -24.16
N ARG A 432 -9.76 -18.35 -25.40
CA ARG A 432 -10.80 -18.79 -26.36
C ARG A 432 -11.49 -20.06 -25.89
N ALA A 433 -10.75 -20.99 -25.29
CA ALA A 433 -11.32 -22.22 -24.75
C ALA A 433 -12.29 -21.99 -23.57
N LEU A 434 -12.17 -20.86 -22.87
CA LEU A 434 -13.07 -20.45 -21.77
C LEU A 434 -14.27 -19.63 -22.28
N SER A 435 -14.28 -19.20 -23.52
CA SER A 435 -15.41 -18.51 -24.12
C SER A 435 -16.60 -19.48 -24.26
N PRO A 436 -17.85 -19.02 -24.06
CA PRO A 436 -19.05 -19.83 -24.34
C PRO A 436 -19.22 -20.17 -25.82
N ALA A 437 -18.47 -19.51 -26.72
CA ALA A 437 -18.50 -19.82 -28.15
C ALA A 437 -17.71 -21.10 -28.46
N LEU A 438 -18.19 -21.89 -29.42
CA LEU A 438 -17.43 -23.04 -29.89
C LEU A 438 -16.16 -22.59 -30.62
N ASP A 439 -15.01 -22.97 -30.09
CA ASP A 439 -13.69 -22.76 -30.69
C ASP A 439 -12.95 -24.11 -30.86
N MET A 440 -11.81 -24.08 -31.51
CA MET A 440 -10.92 -25.22 -31.70
C MET A 440 -10.50 -25.84 -30.36
N TYR A 441 -10.32 -25.01 -29.35
CA TYR A 441 -9.99 -25.41 -27.98
C TYR A 441 -11.18 -25.29 -27.06
N GLN A 442 -11.36 -26.27 -26.18
CA GLN A 442 -12.42 -26.31 -25.19
C GLN A 442 -11.87 -26.84 -23.85
N LEU A 443 -12.57 -26.57 -22.75
CA LEU A 443 -12.26 -27.19 -21.46
C LEU A 443 -12.51 -28.69 -21.50
N ALA A 444 -11.50 -29.45 -21.10
CA ALA A 444 -11.57 -30.91 -20.90
C ALA A 444 -11.77 -31.30 -19.43
N TRP A 445 -11.28 -30.44 -18.52
CA TRP A 445 -11.34 -30.63 -17.08
C TRP A 445 -11.79 -29.33 -16.40
N PRO A 446 -12.75 -29.41 -15.44
CA PRO A 446 -13.23 -28.22 -14.74
C PRO A 446 -12.16 -27.58 -13.88
N PHE A 447 -12.28 -26.26 -13.62
CA PHE A 447 -11.47 -25.59 -12.63
C PHE A 447 -11.74 -26.16 -11.24
N THR A 448 -10.87 -27.03 -10.78
CA THR A 448 -10.97 -27.75 -9.50
C THR A 448 -9.93 -27.21 -8.54
N ARG A 449 -10.38 -26.61 -7.43
CA ARG A 449 -9.48 -26.01 -6.44
C ARG A 449 -8.64 -27.10 -5.77
N GLN A 450 -7.35 -26.84 -5.63
CA GLN A 450 -6.37 -27.72 -5.00
C GLN A 450 -5.84 -27.03 -3.75
N GLU A 451 -6.06 -27.66 -2.59
CA GLU A 451 -5.56 -27.20 -1.30
C GLU A 451 -4.84 -28.35 -0.59
N PRO A 452 -3.79 -28.07 0.22
CA PRO A 452 -3.05 -29.14 0.91
C PRO A 452 -3.92 -30.10 1.73
N ALA A 453 -5.04 -29.62 2.25
CA ALA A 453 -6.00 -30.42 3.05
C ALA A 453 -6.95 -31.31 2.22
N THR A 454 -7.04 -31.12 0.89
CA THR A 454 -8.04 -31.79 0.02
C THR A 454 -7.42 -32.40 -1.23
N LEU A 455 -6.14 -32.80 -1.17
CA LEU A 455 -5.38 -33.33 -2.31
C LEU A 455 -5.66 -34.81 -2.61
N ASP A 456 -6.42 -35.52 -1.80
CA ASP A 456 -6.59 -36.97 -1.93
C ASP A 456 -7.11 -37.38 -3.32
N ASP A 457 -8.16 -36.75 -3.86
CA ASP A 457 -8.67 -37.05 -5.21
C ASP A 457 -7.65 -36.74 -6.30
N PHE A 458 -6.85 -35.68 -6.12
CA PHE A 458 -5.78 -35.33 -7.06
C PHE A 458 -4.66 -36.37 -7.04
N ILE A 459 -4.19 -36.77 -5.87
CA ILE A 459 -3.11 -37.75 -5.69
C ILE A 459 -3.55 -39.12 -6.22
N GLU A 460 -4.74 -39.61 -5.84
CA GLU A 460 -5.26 -40.89 -6.28
C GLU A 460 -5.38 -40.97 -7.81
N ARG A 461 -5.89 -39.94 -8.46
CA ARG A 461 -6.02 -39.89 -9.93
C ARG A 461 -4.67 -39.93 -10.63
N TRP A 462 -3.70 -39.12 -10.18
CA TRP A 462 -2.39 -39.09 -10.81
C TRP A 462 -1.59 -40.36 -10.50
N ALA A 463 -1.77 -40.98 -9.34
CA ALA A 463 -1.19 -42.29 -9.00
C ALA A 463 -1.77 -43.40 -9.91
N ASP A 464 -3.08 -43.42 -10.12
CA ASP A 464 -3.74 -44.41 -10.99
C ASP A 464 -3.26 -44.25 -12.45
N TRP A 465 -3.22 -43.05 -12.99
CA TRP A 465 -2.72 -42.82 -14.34
C TRP A 465 -1.23 -43.16 -14.48
N LEU A 466 -0.40 -42.89 -13.49
CA LEU A 466 1.02 -43.29 -13.49
C LEU A 466 1.16 -44.82 -13.46
N ALA A 467 0.35 -45.50 -12.66
CA ALA A 467 0.34 -46.98 -12.59
C ALA A 467 -0.08 -47.61 -13.93
N GLN A 468 -1.14 -47.10 -14.55
CA GLN A 468 -1.60 -47.55 -15.89
C GLN A 468 -0.50 -47.25 -16.95
N ALA A 469 0.15 -46.12 -16.90
CA ALA A 469 1.23 -45.77 -17.80
C ALA A 469 2.43 -46.68 -17.63
N ALA A 470 2.85 -46.99 -16.40
CA ALA A 470 3.96 -47.89 -16.09
C ALA A 470 3.68 -49.34 -16.56
N GLN A 471 2.40 -49.76 -16.60
CA GLN A 471 1.96 -51.07 -17.13
C GLN A 471 1.77 -51.05 -18.66
N GLY A 472 1.88 -49.90 -19.32
CA GLY A 472 1.53 -49.72 -20.74
C GLY A 472 0.05 -49.83 -21.06
N GLN A 473 -0.82 -49.62 -20.08
CA GLN A 473 -2.29 -49.74 -20.16
C GLN A 473 -2.98 -48.39 -20.23
N LEU A 474 -2.25 -47.26 -20.10
CA LEU A 474 -2.87 -45.94 -20.21
C LEU A 474 -3.56 -45.80 -21.57
N SER A 475 -4.82 -45.46 -21.55
CA SER A 475 -5.69 -45.34 -22.72
C SER A 475 -6.22 -43.94 -22.87
N GLN A 476 -6.66 -43.61 -24.09
CA GLN A 476 -7.37 -42.35 -24.32
C GLN A 476 -8.73 -42.37 -23.59
N PRO A 477 -9.17 -41.20 -23.05
CA PRO A 477 -10.49 -41.10 -22.47
C PRO A 477 -11.60 -41.51 -23.46
N THR A 478 -12.56 -42.27 -22.99
CA THR A 478 -13.69 -42.71 -23.82
C THR A 478 -14.74 -41.63 -24.03
N ARG A 479 -14.67 -40.56 -23.23
CA ARG A 479 -15.55 -39.40 -23.27
C ARG A 479 -14.75 -38.13 -22.97
N MET A 480 -15.04 -37.07 -23.73
CA MET A 480 -14.50 -35.72 -23.51
C MET A 480 -15.63 -34.67 -23.52
N PRO A 481 -15.67 -33.74 -22.56
CA PRO A 481 -14.82 -33.63 -21.37
C PRO A 481 -15.05 -34.81 -20.40
N GLU A 482 -14.00 -35.20 -19.68
CA GLU A 482 -14.09 -36.32 -18.72
C GLU A 482 -15.02 -36.02 -17.52
N ARG A 483 -15.07 -34.77 -17.09
CA ARG A 483 -15.99 -34.24 -16.05
C ARG A 483 -16.73 -33.01 -16.59
N SER A 484 -17.91 -32.75 -16.02
CA SER A 484 -18.65 -31.52 -16.39
C SER A 484 -17.84 -30.27 -16.08
N THR A 485 -17.69 -29.41 -17.07
CA THR A 485 -16.96 -28.14 -16.96
C THR A 485 -17.88 -26.93 -16.75
N GLN A 486 -19.21 -27.16 -16.81
CA GLN A 486 -20.19 -26.08 -16.71
C GLN A 486 -20.17 -25.44 -15.32
N GLY A 487 -20.04 -24.10 -15.26
CA GLY A 487 -20.04 -23.33 -14.01
C GLY A 487 -18.79 -23.52 -13.14
N SER A 488 -17.69 -24.08 -13.67
CA SER A 488 -16.45 -24.30 -12.91
C SER A 488 -15.60 -23.05 -12.74
N HIS A 489 -15.89 -21.99 -13.52
CA HIS A 489 -15.23 -20.66 -13.46
C HIS A 489 -16.29 -19.57 -13.72
N ARG A 490 -15.99 -18.32 -13.33
CA ARG A 490 -16.82 -17.12 -13.54
C ARG A 490 -16.68 -16.50 -14.92
#